data_133852d5b299582eddc45595194dfcd4
#
_entry.id   133852d5b299582eddc45595194dfcd4
#
_cell.length_a   1.000
_cell.length_b   1.000
_cell.length_c   1.000
_cell.angle_alpha   90.00
_cell.angle_beta   90.00
_cell.angle_gamma   90.00
#
_symmetry.space_group_name_H-M   'P 1'
#
loop_
_entity.id
_entity.type
_entity.pdbx_description
1 polymer ?
#
loop_
_entity_poly.entity_id
_entity_poly.type
_entity_poly.pdbx_seq_one_letter_code
_entity_poly.pdbx_strand_id
1 'polypeptide(L)'
;MNLGIGLARCGKRVLLIDADPQASLSICLGERNPDALDETITTVMRAVVEDRKLSDETGLIHHAEGVDLLPANIELSGMETGLVNIMSREYVLKEYISRIRSNYDYILIDCMPSLGMMTINALVAADSLIVPSQPSFLSTKGLNLLFGSVARVRRTINPKLRIDGILLTMVDSRTNNARNIIASLKATIGQNVRVFDTEIPHSVRAAECSLSGGSIYTFDKGGKVAQAYKRFTKEVEELEGRSKDRSRDDGVR
;
A
#
# COMPACT_ATOMS: atom_id res chain seq x y z
N MET A 1 -0.56 -2.31 6.55
CA MET A 1 -0.88 -2.12 7.98
C MET A 1 0.21 -1.39 8.75
N ASN A 2 1.35 -2.01 9.12
CA ASN A 2 2.33 -1.44 10.07
C ASN A 2 2.93 -0.08 9.67
N LEU A 3 3.12 0.22 8.38
CA LEU A 3 3.54 1.55 7.94
C LEU A 3 2.47 2.61 8.28
N GLY A 4 1.19 2.33 7.98
CA GLY A 4 0.11 3.27 8.24
C GLY A 4 -0.04 3.58 9.72
N ILE A 5 -0.03 2.55 10.57
CA ILE A 5 -0.05 2.75 12.03
C ILE A 5 1.21 3.49 12.52
N GLY A 6 2.37 3.22 11.90
CA GLY A 6 3.60 3.97 12.17
C GLY A 6 3.45 5.47 11.90
N LEU A 7 2.86 5.84 10.76
CA LEU A 7 2.55 7.23 10.39
C LEU A 7 1.53 7.86 11.34
N ALA A 8 0.45 7.13 11.69
CA ALA A 8 -0.53 7.61 12.66
C ALA A 8 0.11 7.90 14.04
N ARG A 9 1.04 7.07 14.48
CA ARG A 9 1.83 7.29 15.72
C ARG A 9 2.77 8.50 15.63
N CYS A 10 3.07 8.98 14.43
CA CYS A 10 3.77 10.25 14.18
C CYS A 10 2.79 11.44 14.04
N GLY A 11 1.51 11.25 14.39
CA GLY A 11 0.48 12.31 14.38
C GLY A 11 -0.12 12.59 12.99
N LYS A 12 0.01 11.67 12.02
CA LYS A 12 -0.60 11.81 10.70
C LYS A 12 -2.00 11.21 10.69
N ARG A 13 -2.91 11.83 9.94
CA ARG A 13 -4.22 11.26 9.61
C ARG A 13 -4.02 10.26 8.48
N VAL A 14 -4.35 9.00 8.69
CA VAL A 14 -4.03 7.90 7.77
C VAL A 14 -5.26 7.08 7.45
N LEU A 15 -5.53 6.91 6.16
CA LEU A 15 -6.48 5.94 5.64
C LEU A 15 -5.72 4.74 5.06
N LEU A 16 -6.16 3.56 5.45
CA LEU A 16 -5.75 2.29 4.86
C LEU A 16 -6.88 1.77 3.98
N ILE A 17 -6.60 1.51 2.71
CA ILE A 17 -7.57 0.93 1.76
C ILE A 17 -7.12 -0.49 1.46
N ASP A 18 -7.97 -1.47 1.78
CA ASP A 18 -7.77 -2.85 1.37
C ASP A 18 -8.32 -3.02 -0.06
N ALA A 19 -7.45 -3.34 -1.02
CA ALA A 19 -7.80 -3.54 -2.42
C ALA A 19 -7.54 -4.98 -2.89
N ASP A 20 -7.61 -5.93 -1.93
CA ASP A 20 -7.52 -7.37 -2.18
C ASP A 20 -8.83 -8.05 -1.77
N PRO A 21 -9.51 -8.81 -2.66
CA PRO A 21 -10.70 -9.60 -2.30
C PRO A 21 -10.49 -10.59 -1.17
N GLN A 22 -9.23 -10.95 -0.87
CA GLN A 22 -8.90 -11.81 0.28
C GLN A 22 -9.01 -11.07 1.62
N ALA A 23 -9.16 -9.73 1.60
CA ALA A 23 -9.34 -8.89 2.78
C ALA A 23 -8.24 -9.07 3.86
N SER A 24 -7.02 -9.34 3.43
CA SER A 24 -5.92 -9.66 4.36
C SER A 24 -5.56 -8.49 5.26
N LEU A 25 -5.58 -7.26 4.74
CA LEU A 25 -5.36 -6.05 5.54
C LEU A 25 -6.49 -5.86 6.56
N SER A 26 -7.74 -6.04 6.14
CA SER A 26 -8.93 -5.93 6.99
C SER A 26 -8.89 -6.93 8.13
N ILE A 27 -8.57 -8.21 7.84
CA ILE A 27 -8.42 -9.27 8.85
C ILE A 27 -7.29 -8.94 9.83
N CYS A 28 -6.16 -8.46 9.34
CA CYS A 28 -5.02 -8.06 10.19
C CYS A 28 -5.35 -6.88 11.12
N LEU A 29 -6.36 -6.07 10.79
CA LEU A 29 -6.89 -4.98 11.61
C LEU A 29 -8.11 -5.39 12.46
N GLY A 30 -8.39 -6.67 12.57
CA GLY A 30 -9.38 -7.21 13.49
C GLY A 30 -10.75 -7.51 12.90
N GLU A 31 -11.00 -7.21 11.62
CA GLU A 31 -12.23 -7.57 10.93
C GLU A 31 -12.22 -9.05 10.59
N ARG A 32 -12.68 -9.87 11.55
CA ARG A 32 -12.60 -11.34 11.43
C ARG A 32 -13.55 -11.95 10.41
N ASN A 33 -14.58 -11.24 10.03
CA ASN A 33 -15.58 -11.67 9.04
C ASN A 33 -15.86 -10.55 8.04
N PRO A 34 -14.91 -10.20 7.17
CA PRO A 34 -15.08 -9.10 6.20
C PRO A 34 -16.27 -9.31 5.27
N ASP A 35 -16.64 -10.56 4.96
CA ASP A 35 -17.76 -10.90 4.08
C ASP A 35 -19.14 -10.57 4.68
N ALA A 36 -19.21 -10.30 5.98
CA ALA A 36 -20.42 -9.84 6.66
C ALA A 36 -20.56 -8.32 6.72
N LEU A 37 -19.59 -7.56 6.19
CA LEU A 37 -19.64 -6.11 6.16
C LEU A 37 -20.57 -5.62 5.05
N ASP A 38 -21.51 -4.74 5.40
CA ASP A 38 -22.47 -4.14 4.45
C ASP A 38 -21.80 -3.09 3.54
N GLU A 39 -20.78 -2.40 4.05
CA GLU A 39 -20.08 -1.34 3.34
C GLU A 39 -18.58 -1.63 3.26
N THR A 40 -18.03 -1.66 2.04
CA THR A 40 -16.63 -1.96 1.73
C THR A 40 -16.16 -1.10 0.57
N ILE A 41 -14.92 -1.28 0.14
CA ILE A 41 -14.39 -0.66 -1.09
C ILE A 41 -15.30 -0.94 -2.31
N THR A 42 -15.94 -2.12 -2.37
CA THR A 42 -16.91 -2.45 -3.43
C THR A 42 -18.10 -1.51 -3.42
N THR A 43 -18.62 -1.18 -2.24
CA THR A 43 -19.76 -0.27 -2.06
C THR A 43 -19.43 1.13 -2.59
N VAL A 44 -18.27 1.66 -2.22
CA VAL A 44 -17.87 3.02 -2.65
C VAL A 44 -17.53 3.08 -4.14
N MET A 45 -16.87 2.06 -4.68
CA MET A 45 -16.56 1.99 -6.12
C MET A 45 -17.84 1.85 -6.96
N ARG A 46 -18.79 1.03 -6.53
CA ARG A 46 -20.11 0.89 -7.19
C ARG A 46 -20.86 2.21 -7.20
N ALA A 47 -20.86 2.94 -6.09
CA ALA A 47 -21.52 4.23 -6.00
C ALA A 47 -20.88 5.28 -6.94
N VAL A 48 -19.57 5.26 -7.12
CA VAL A 48 -18.89 6.11 -8.13
C VAL A 48 -19.34 5.74 -9.55
N VAL A 49 -19.37 4.45 -9.89
CA VAL A 49 -19.82 3.98 -11.22
C VAL A 49 -21.28 4.36 -11.51
N GLU A 50 -22.13 4.35 -10.49
CA GLU A 50 -23.56 4.66 -10.60
C GLU A 50 -23.86 6.15 -10.36
N ASP A 51 -22.84 7.00 -10.22
CA ASP A 51 -22.95 8.44 -9.91
C ASP A 51 -23.84 8.72 -8.68
N ARG A 52 -23.76 7.85 -7.67
CA ARG A 52 -24.47 8.02 -6.39
C ARG A 52 -23.67 8.89 -5.43
N LYS A 53 -24.37 9.70 -4.65
CA LYS A 53 -23.76 10.45 -3.56
C LYS A 53 -23.30 9.51 -2.45
N LEU A 54 -22.09 9.75 -1.97
CA LEU A 54 -21.48 9.09 -0.82
C LEU A 54 -21.29 10.09 0.31
N SER A 55 -21.46 9.65 1.54
CA SER A 55 -20.89 10.32 2.70
C SER A 55 -19.39 10.07 2.75
N ASP A 56 -18.62 11.00 3.31
CA ASP A 56 -17.18 10.83 3.53
C ASP A 56 -16.88 9.66 4.49
N GLU A 57 -17.85 9.25 5.29
CA GLU A 57 -17.78 8.16 6.26
C GLU A 57 -18.21 6.80 5.70
N THR A 58 -18.74 6.75 4.47
CA THR A 58 -19.25 5.50 3.88
C THR A 58 -18.15 4.44 3.80
N GLY A 59 -18.38 3.30 4.45
CA GLY A 59 -17.48 2.14 4.47
C GLY A 59 -16.23 2.32 5.34
N LEU A 60 -16.08 3.43 6.06
CA LEU A 60 -14.91 3.65 6.91
C LEU A 60 -15.08 3.02 8.30
N ILE A 61 -14.03 2.34 8.74
CA ILE A 61 -13.90 1.78 10.08
C ILE A 61 -12.77 2.51 10.81
N HIS A 62 -13.08 3.15 11.95
CA HIS A 62 -12.08 3.80 12.78
C HIS A 62 -11.38 2.80 13.69
N HIS A 63 -10.10 2.54 13.45
CA HIS A 63 -9.34 1.57 14.22
C HIS A 63 -8.71 2.19 15.48
N ALA A 64 -8.67 1.42 16.56
CA ALA A 64 -8.16 1.87 17.87
C ALA A 64 -6.69 2.34 17.86
N GLU A 65 -5.89 1.96 16.89
CA GLU A 65 -4.50 2.45 16.72
C GLU A 65 -4.40 3.75 15.91
N GLY A 66 -5.53 4.46 15.68
CA GLY A 66 -5.53 5.81 15.11
C GLY A 66 -5.42 5.86 13.59
N VAL A 67 -5.83 4.81 12.90
CA VAL A 67 -5.98 4.78 11.44
C VAL A 67 -7.43 4.52 11.07
N ASP A 68 -7.85 5.01 9.92
CA ASP A 68 -9.11 4.61 9.29
C ASP A 68 -8.84 3.48 8.31
N LEU A 69 -9.79 2.57 8.18
CA LEU A 69 -9.77 1.44 7.26
C LEU A 69 -10.98 1.52 6.32
N LEU A 70 -10.73 1.45 5.02
CA LEU A 70 -11.73 1.07 4.03
C LEU A 70 -11.52 -0.41 3.73
N PRO A 71 -12.38 -1.31 4.25
CA PRO A 71 -12.20 -2.75 4.14
C PRO A 71 -12.55 -3.28 2.75
N ALA A 72 -12.02 -4.47 2.43
CA ALA A 72 -12.47 -5.29 1.30
C ALA A 72 -13.23 -6.51 1.78
N ASN A 73 -13.87 -7.19 0.83
CA ASN A 73 -14.43 -8.51 0.98
C ASN A 73 -14.44 -9.24 -0.38
N ILE A 74 -14.98 -10.46 -0.43
CA ILE A 74 -15.01 -11.30 -1.63
C ILE A 74 -15.77 -10.65 -2.80
N GLU A 75 -16.71 -9.73 -2.54
CA GLU A 75 -17.47 -9.03 -3.58
C GLU A 75 -16.59 -8.19 -4.51
N LEU A 76 -15.39 -7.80 -4.04
CA LEU A 76 -14.43 -7.05 -4.84
C LEU A 76 -14.01 -7.81 -6.11
N SER A 77 -13.98 -9.16 -6.08
CA SER A 77 -13.74 -9.99 -7.27
C SER A 77 -14.83 -9.80 -8.33
N GLY A 78 -16.09 -9.69 -7.89
CA GLY A 78 -17.21 -9.39 -8.79
C GLY A 78 -17.13 -7.97 -9.36
N MET A 79 -16.74 -7.00 -8.53
CA MET A 79 -16.53 -5.62 -8.95
C MET A 79 -15.43 -5.52 -10.01
N GLU A 80 -14.31 -6.20 -9.83
CA GLU A 80 -13.21 -6.22 -10.81
C GLU A 80 -13.67 -6.73 -12.17
N THR A 81 -14.48 -7.79 -12.19
CA THR A 81 -15.07 -8.33 -13.43
C THR A 81 -16.05 -7.34 -14.06
N GLY A 82 -16.89 -6.69 -13.24
CA GLY A 82 -17.88 -5.69 -13.68
C GLY A 82 -17.23 -4.45 -14.33
N LEU A 83 -16.09 -4.02 -13.81
CA LEU A 83 -15.36 -2.86 -14.34
C LEU A 83 -14.96 -2.99 -15.80
N VAL A 84 -14.82 -4.21 -16.33
CA VAL A 84 -14.37 -4.45 -17.73
C VAL A 84 -15.24 -3.69 -18.75
N ASN A 85 -16.53 -3.52 -18.47
CA ASN A 85 -17.49 -2.87 -19.37
C ASN A 85 -17.77 -1.40 -19.02
N ILE A 86 -17.09 -0.83 -18.02
CA ILE A 86 -17.31 0.55 -17.57
C ILE A 86 -16.37 1.50 -18.32
N MET A 87 -16.91 2.65 -18.75
CA MET A 87 -16.08 3.73 -19.28
C MET A 87 -15.20 4.32 -18.17
N SER A 88 -13.97 4.68 -18.51
CA SER A 88 -13.01 5.26 -17.55
C SER A 88 -12.78 4.40 -16.30
N ARG A 89 -12.95 3.09 -16.45
CA ARG A 89 -12.84 2.07 -15.38
C ARG A 89 -11.55 2.15 -14.57
N GLU A 90 -10.48 2.68 -15.14
CA GLU A 90 -9.18 2.85 -14.49
C GLU A 90 -9.16 3.97 -13.45
N TYR A 91 -10.16 4.86 -13.48
CA TYR A 91 -10.23 6.08 -12.66
C TYR A 91 -11.21 5.98 -11.49
N VAL A 92 -11.96 4.90 -11.35
CA VAL A 92 -13.04 4.77 -10.35
C VAL A 92 -12.54 4.97 -8.93
N LEU A 93 -11.43 4.32 -8.56
CA LEU A 93 -10.85 4.49 -7.23
C LEU A 93 -10.24 5.88 -7.05
N LYS A 94 -9.62 6.44 -8.09
CA LYS A 94 -9.09 7.81 -8.07
C LYS A 94 -10.18 8.84 -7.83
N GLU A 95 -11.34 8.68 -8.44
CA GLU A 95 -12.47 9.57 -8.26
C GLU A 95 -12.96 9.55 -6.81
N TYR A 96 -13.13 8.36 -6.22
CA TYR A 96 -13.44 8.23 -4.80
C TYR A 96 -12.40 8.92 -3.93
N ILE A 97 -11.12 8.59 -4.11
CA ILE A 97 -10.03 9.16 -3.30
C ILE A 97 -9.99 10.68 -3.43
N SER A 98 -10.27 11.25 -4.61
CA SER A 98 -10.25 12.71 -4.81
C SER A 98 -11.25 13.45 -3.92
N ARG A 99 -12.35 12.81 -3.56
CA ARG A 99 -13.40 13.38 -2.69
C ARG A 99 -12.96 13.46 -1.23
N ILE A 100 -12.23 12.46 -0.74
CA ILE A 100 -11.86 12.31 0.68
C ILE A 100 -10.42 12.70 1.01
N ARG A 101 -9.57 12.93 0.00
CA ARG A 101 -8.12 13.13 0.20
C ARG A 101 -7.74 14.30 1.11
N SER A 102 -8.59 15.31 1.23
CA SER A 102 -8.35 16.46 2.12
C SER A 102 -8.43 16.09 3.61
N ASN A 103 -9.06 14.97 3.94
CA ASN A 103 -9.24 14.50 5.31
C ASN A 103 -7.99 13.78 5.83
N TYR A 104 -7.06 13.36 4.93
CA TYR A 104 -5.92 12.52 5.24
C TYR A 104 -4.59 13.14 4.80
N ASP A 105 -3.54 12.86 5.58
CA ASP A 105 -2.17 13.19 5.24
C ASP A 105 -1.53 12.06 4.40
N TYR A 106 -1.99 10.81 4.62
CA TYR A 106 -1.60 9.63 3.85
C TYR A 106 -2.80 8.72 3.58
N ILE A 107 -2.91 8.25 2.34
CA ILE A 107 -3.82 7.18 1.94
C ILE A 107 -2.96 6.03 1.40
N LEU A 108 -2.95 4.90 2.10
CA LEU A 108 -2.19 3.72 1.71
C LEU A 108 -3.14 2.66 1.13
N ILE A 109 -2.90 2.26 -0.11
CA ILE A 109 -3.70 1.26 -0.82
C ILE A 109 -2.92 -0.06 -0.81
N ASP A 110 -3.45 -1.07 -0.14
CA ASP A 110 -2.88 -2.43 -0.10
C ASP A 110 -3.45 -3.25 -1.26
N CYS A 111 -2.58 -3.66 -2.19
CA CYS A 111 -2.98 -4.29 -3.45
C CYS A 111 -2.64 -5.77 -3.47
N MET A 112 -3.48 -6.56 -4.13
CA MET A 112 -3.16 -7.96 -4.43
C MET A 112 -1.89 -8.06 -5.31
N PRO A 113 -1.15 -9.17 -5.25
CA PRO A 113 0.05 -9.41 -6.06
C PRO A 113 -0.29 -9.80 -7.52
N SER A 114 -1.22 -9.09 -8.14
CA SER A 114 -1.66 -9.29 -9.53
C SER A 114 -1.64 -7.97 -10.29
N LEU A 115 -1.71 -8.03 -11.60
CA LEU A 115 -1.79 -6.85 -12.47
C LEU A 115 -3.21 -6.70 -13.06
N GLY A 116 -4.22 -7.02 -12.25
CA GLY A 116 -5.63 -6.88 -12.57
C GLY A 116 -6.13 -5.43 -12.57
N MET A 117 -7.42 -5.26 -12.77
CA MET A 117 -8.05 -3.93 -12.88
C MET A 117 -7.98 -3.17 -11.56
N MET A 118 -8.03 -3.86 -10.41
CA MET A 118 -7.90 -3.21 -9.09
C MET A 118 -6.50 -2.63 -8.90
N THR A 119 -5.45 -3.37 -9.26
CA THR A 119 -4.07 -2.85 -9.22
C THR A 119 -3.88 -1.66 -10.15
N ILE A 120 -4.50 -1.67 -11.35
CA ILE A 120 -4.48 -0.51 -12.27
C ILE A 120 -5.16 0.69 -11.61
N ASN A 121 -6.34 0.51 -11.01
CA ASN A 121 -7.04 1.57 -10.28
C ASN A 121 -6.19 2.17 -9.16
N ALA A 122 -5.51 1.33 -8.38
CA ALA A 122 -4.60 1.77 -7.34
C ALA A 122 -3.42 2.60 -7.90
N LEU A 123 -2.77 2.13 -8.97
CA LEU A 123 -1.67 2.84 -9.62
C LEU A 123 -2.11 4.17 -10.26
N VAL A 124 -3.35 4.24 -10.74
CA VAL A 124 -3.91 5.48 -11.31
C VAL A 124 -4.28 6.49 -10.23
N ALA A 125 -4.72 6.01 -9.07
CA ALA A 125 -5.07 6.84 -7.93
C ALA A 125 -3.85 7.33 -7.14
N ALA A 126 -2.77 6.55 -7.12
CA ALA A 126 -1.60 6.80 -6.28
C ALA A 126 -0.70 7.94 -6.82
N ASP A 127 -0.06 8.65 -5.91
CA ASP A 127 1.03 9.60 -6.18
C ASP A 127 2.38 8.87 -6.28
N SER A 128 2.54 7.79 -5.50
CA SER A 128 3.76 6.99 -5.46
C SER A 128 3.51 5.53 -5.09
N LEU A 129 4.52 4.69 -5.34
CA LEU A 129 4.50 3.26 -5.12
C LEU A 129 5.70 2.83 -4.27
N ILE A 130 5.43 2.09 -3.21
CA ILE A 130 6.42 1.32 -2.45
C ILE A 130 6.22 -0.16 -2.80
N VAL A 131 7.32 -0.85 -3.14
CA VAL A 131 7.26 -2.26 -3.56
C VAL A 131 7.90 -3.13 -2.47
N PRO A 132 7.10 -3.84 -1.65
CA PRO A 132 7.65 -4.84 -0.74
C PRO A 132 8.16 -6.04 -1.53
N SER A 133 9.35 -6.52 -1.18
CA SER A 133 9.98 -7.66 -1.86
C SER A 133 10.78 -8.52 -0.88
N GLN A 134 10.63 -9.82 -0.98
CA GLN A 134 11.50 -10.75 -0.27
C GLN A 134 12.81 -10.91 -1.03
N PRO A 135 13.95 -11.15 -0.35
CA PRO A 135 15.22 -11.43 -1.01
C PRO A 135 15.25 -12.85 -1.58
N SER A 136 14.55 -13.05 -2.71
CA SER A 136 14.50 -14.33 -3.43
C SER A 136 14.69 -14.12 -4.93
N PHE A 137 15.19 -15.15 -5.62
CA PHE A 137 15.39 -15.10 -7.08
C PHE A 137 14.07 -14.86 -7.84
N LEU A 138 12.97 -15.48 -7.41
CA LEU A 138 11.66 -15.32 -8.03
C LEU A 138 11.11 -13.90 -7.87
N SER A 139 11.38 -13.25 -6.75
CA SER A 139 10.98 -11.87 -6.51
C SER A 139 11.60 -10.90 -7.53
N THR A 140 12.87 -11.10 -7.91
CA THR A 140 13.53 -10.26 -8.92
C THR A 140 12.81 -10.32 -10.28
N LYS A 141 12.36 -11.49 -10.71
CA LYS A 141 11.58 -11.65 -11.94
C LYS A 141 10.23 -10.94 -11.85
N GLY A 142 9.53 -11.07 -10.70
CA GLY A 142 8.27 -10.38 -10.43
C GLY A 142 8.40 -8.86 -10.46
N LEU A 143 9.49 -8.31 -9.90
CA LEU A 143 9.78 -6.87 -9.93
C LEU A 143 9.88 -6.32 -11.35
N ASN A 144 10.55 -7.03 -12.27
CA ASN A 144 10.68 -6.59 -13.66
C ASN A 144 9.32 -6.52 -14.37
N LEU A 145 8.43 -7.48 -14.13
CA LEU A 145 7.07 -7.47 -14.68
C LEU A 145 6.25 -6.31 -14.12
N LEU A 146 6.33 -6.09 -12.82
CA LEU A 146 5.66 -4.96 -12.16
C LEU A 146 6.14 -3.63 -12.73
N PHE A 147 7.45 -3.41 -12.82
CA PHE A 147 8.00 -2.17 -13.37
C PHE A 147 7.62 -1.93 -14.82
N GLY A 148 7.50 -2.98 -15.64
CA GLY A 148 6.96 -2.89 -16.99
C GLY A 148 5.52 -2.37 -17.02
N SER A 149 4.67 -2.83 -16.10
CA SER A 149 3.28 -2.38 -15.96
C SER A 149 3.19 -0.95 -15.41
N VAL A 150 3.99 -0.63 -14.39
CA VAL A 150 4.10 0.74 -13.86
C VAL A 150 4.55 1.72 -14.95
N ALA A 151 5.55 1.37 -15.76
CA ALA A 151 6.01 2.19 -16.87
C ALA A 151 4.91 2.42 -17.92
N ARG A 152 4.06 1.41 -18.18
CA ARG A 152 2.90 1.54 -19.06
C ARG A 152 1.87 2.51 -18.48
N VAL A 153 1.47 2.35 -17.20
CA VAL A 153 0.54 3.26 -16.53
C VAL A 153 1.07 4.69 -16.51
N ARG A 154 2.35 4.89 -16.21
CA ARG A 154 2.99 6.23 -16.26
C ARG A 154 2.92 6.87 -17.63
N ARG A 155 3.15 6.10 -18.69
CA ARG A 155 3.14 6.63 -20.07
C ARG A 155 1.74 6.99 -20.54
N THR A 156 0.70 6.26 -20.11
CA THR A 156 -0.64 6.37 -20.73
C THR A 156 -1.67 7.06 -19.84
N ILE A 157 -1.59 6.90 -18.51
CA ILE A 157 -2.71 7.27 -17.62
C ILE A 157 -2.27 8.16 -16.47
N ASN A 158 -1.18 7.81 -15.75
CA ASN A 158 -0.70 8.57 -14.59
C ASN A 158 0.79 8.94 -14.73
N PRO A 159 1.13 9.99 -15.50
CA PRO A 159 2.52 10.41 -15.73
C PRO A 159 3.26 10.84 -14.46
N LYS A 160 2.53 11.21 -13.42
CA LYS A 160 3.10 11.69 -12.14
C LYS A 160 3.42 10.57 -11.16
N LEU A 161 3.02 9.33 -11.44
CA LEU A 161 3.28 8.19 -10.56
C LEU A 161 4.79 7.99 -10.37
N ARG A 162 5.25 8.03 -9.12
CA ARG A 162 6.64 7.77 -8.75
C ARG A 162 6.81 6.36 -8.20
N ILE A 163 8.04 5.86 -8.24
CA ILE A 163 8.43 4.67 -7.47
C ILE A 163 9.35 5.18 -6.35
N ASP A 164 8.84 5.16 -5.11
CA ASP A 164 9.58 5.64 -3.94
C ASP A 164 10.69 4.66 -3.54
N GLY A 165 10.48 3.37 -3.80
CA GLY A 165 11.52 2.39 -3.63
C GLY A 165 11.03 0.97 -3.38
N ILE A 166 12.00 0.07 -3.24
CA ILE A 166 11.79 -1.33 -2.87
C ILE A 166 12.09 -1.48 -1.38
N LEU A 167 11.12 -2.01 -0.62
CA LEU A 167 11.29 -2.39 0.78
C LEU A 167 11.61 -3.88 0.87
N LEU A 168 12.78 -4.23 1.35
CA LEU A 168 13.14 -5.62 1.62
C LEU A 168 12.43 -6.12 2.88
N THR A 169 11.64 -7.18 2.73
CA THR A 169 10.83 -7.76 3.80
C THR A 169 11.21 -9.22 4.05
N MET A 170 10.89 -9.74 5.25
CA MET A 170 11.17 -11.12 5.65
C MET A 170 12.65 -11.51 5.45
N VAL A 171 13.55 -10.55 5.75
CA VAL A 171 14.99 -10.73 5.56
C VAL A 171 15.56 -11.63 6.66
N ASP A 172 16.16 -12.75 6.28
CA ASP A 172 17.00 -13.55 7.18
C ASP A 172 18.48 -13.25 6.88
N SER A 173 19.01 -12.24 7.56
CA SER A 173 20.39 -11.78 7.39
C SER A 173 21.47 -12.81 7.81
N ARG A 174 21.07 -13.92 8.44
CA ARG A 174 21.99 -15.01 8.84
C ARG A 174 22.42 -15.86 7.64
N THR A 175 21.62 -15.89 6.57
CA THR A 175 21.90 -16.71 5.39
C THR A 175 22.76 -15.95 4.37
N ASN A 176 23.81 -16.63 3.85
CA ASN A 176 24.63 -16.09 2.76
C ASN A 176 23.82 -15.85 1.48
N ASN A 177 22.84 -16.73 1.24
CA ASN A 177 21.94 -16.62 0.07
C ASN A 177 21.18 -15.29 0.08
N ALA A 178 20.55 -14.92 1.20
CA ALA A 178 19.83 -13.64 1.30
C ALA A 178 20.76 -12.45 1.08
N ARG A 179 21.96 -12.46 1.69
CA ARG A 179 22.97 -11.38 1.48
C ARG A 179 23.37 -11.24 0.03
N ASN A 180 23.63 -12.36 -0.66
CA ASN A 180 24.03 -12.35 -2.07
C ASN A 180 22.90 -11.83 -2.98
N ILE A 181 21.65 -12.24 -2.72
CA ILE A 181 20.48 -11.76 -3.47
C ILE A 181 20.27 -10.26 -3.25
N ILE A 182 20.35 -9.78 -2.00
CA ILE A 182 20.23 -8.35 -1.67
C ILE A 182 21.33 -7.54 -2.39
N ALA A 183 22.59 -8.00 -2.35
CA ALA A 183 23.67 -7.34 -3.04
C ALA A 183 23.44 -7.29 -4.56
N SER A 184 23.01 -8.40 -5.16
CA SER A 184 22.68 -8.47 -6.58
C SER A 184 21.51 -7.55 -6.94
N LEU A 185 20.45 -7.50 -6.11
CA LEU A 185 19.28 -6.63 -6.32
C LEU A 185 19.71 -5.14 -6.26
N LYS A 186 20.51 -4.77 -5.25
CA LYS A 186 21.03 -3.39 -5.13
C LYS A 186 21.94 -3.04 -6.30
N ALA A 187 22.75 -3.97 -6.82
CA ALA A 187 23.64 -3.74 -7.95
C ALA A 187 22.92 -3.63 -9.30
N THR A 188 21.80 -4.34 -9.50
CA THR A 188 21.06 -4.38 -10.77
C THR A 188 19.90 -3.39 -10.78
N ILE A 189 18.92 -3.57 -9.93
CA ILE A 189 17.70 -2.74 -9.89
C ILE A 189 17.97 -1.43 -9.15
N GLY A 190 18.80 -1.45 -8.11
CA GLY A 190 19.14 -0.27 -7.29
C GLY A 190 19.79 0.89 -8.05
N GLN A 191 20.29 0.66 -9.27
CA GLN A 191 20.79 1.73 -10.13
C GLN A 191 19.65 2.63 -10.67
N ASN A 192 18.44 2.07 -10.82
CA ASN A 192 17.29 2.77 -11.42
C ASN A 192 16.15 3.03 -10.44
N VAL A 193 16.05 2.20 -9.40
CA VAL A 193 15.00 2.27 -8.38
C VAL A 193 15.64 2.20 -7.01
N ARG A 194 15.33 3.14 -6.14
CA ARG A 194 15.80 3.14 -4.75
C ARG A 194 15.46 1.82 -4.06
N VAL A 195 16.38 1.28 -3.29
CA VAL A 195 16.13 0.26 -2.27
C VAL A 195 16.23 0.95 -0.93
N PHE A 196 15.18 0.85 -0.10
CA PHE A 196 15.18 1.46 1.23
C PHE A 196 16.33 0.90 2.08
N ASP A 197 16.89 1.75 2.94
CA ASP A 197 17.99 1.33 3.83
C ASP A 197 17.47 0.41 4.94
N THR A 198 16.21 0.62 5.33
CA THR A 198 15.54 -0.26 6.30
C THR A 198 15.15 -1.58 5.66
N GLU A 199 15.54 -2.67 6.31
CA GLU A 199 15.12 -4.03 6.00
C GLU A 199 14.18 -4.54 7.10
N ILE A 200 13.06 -5.18 6.74
CA ILE A 200 12.13 -5.79 7.70
C ILE A 200 12.54 -7.25 7.92
N PRO A 201 13.01 -7.61 9.11
CA PRO A 201 13.49 -8.95 9.37
C PRO A 201 12.36 -9.98 9.42
N HIS A 202 12.68 -11.23 9.06
CA HIS A 202 11.79 -12.37 9.29
C HIS A 202 11.58 -12.56 10.80
N SER A 203 10.32 -12.78 11.21
CA SER A 203 9.95 -12.99 12.61
C SER A 203 8.67 -13.82 12.74
N VAL A 204 8.72 -14.85 13.57
CA VAL A 204 7.54 -15.64 13.94
C VAL A 204 6.52 -14.77 14.66
N ARG A 205 6.97 -13.89 15.56
CA ARG A 205 6.06 -12.95 16.27
C ARG A 205 5.31 -12.00 15.33
N ALA A 206 5.92 -11.61 14.20
CA ALA A 206 5.21 -10.80 13.20
C ALA A 206 4.11 -11.60 12.50
N ALA A 207 4.31 -12.89 12.27
CA ALA A 207 3.27 -13.77 11.73
C ALA A 207 2.13 -13.99 12.76
N GLU A 208 2.44 -14.20 14.03
CA GLU A 208 1.45 -14.32 15.11
C GLU A 208 0.65 -13.01 15.29
N CYS A 209 1.30 -11.86 15.13
CA CYS A 209 0.68 -10.55 15.21
C CYS A 209 -0.50 -10.39 14.22
N SER A 210 -0.40 -10.94 13.02
CA SER A 210 -1.46 -10.87 12.01
C SER A 210 -2.77 -11.51 12.46
N LEU A 211 -2.74 -12.40 13.46
CA LEU A 211 -3.91 -13.05 14.04
C LEU A 211 -4.51 -12.26 15.22
N SER A 212 -3.77 -11.27 15.74
CA SER A 212 -4.16 -10.54 16.95
C SER A 212 -5.12 -9.37 16.71
N GLY A 213 -5.28 -8.94 15.47
CA GLY A 213 -6.11 -7.78 15.11
C GLY A 213 -5.48 -6.44 15.47
N GLY A 214 -4.14 -6.38 15.57
CA GLY A 214 -3.41 -5.16 15.90
C GLY A 214 -2.01 -5.13 15.31
N SER A 215 -1.30 -4.02 15.51
CA SER A 215 0.03 -3.81 14.92
C SER A 215 1.15 -4.51 15.68
N ILE A 216 2.29 -4.65 15.00
CA ILE A 216 3.54 -5.10 15.65
C ILE A 216 3.99 -4.14 16.76
N TYR A 217 3.57 -2.88 16.72
CA TYR A 217 3.91 -1.88 17.75
C TYR A 217 3.23 -2.13 19.09
N THR A 218 2.05 -2.77 19.09
CA THR A 218 1.33 -3.19 20.30
C THR A 218 1.67 -4.60 20.69
N PHE A 219 1.78 -5.52 19.72
CA PHE A 219 2.01 -6.94 19.94
C PHE A 219 3.43 -7.27 20.40
N ASP A 220 4.45 -6.63 19.82
CA ASP A 220 5.88 -6.84 20.14
C ASP A 220 6.63 -5.52 20.16
N LYS A 221 6.26 -4.62 21.09
CA LYS A 221 6.66 -3.21 21.17
C LYS A 221 8.17 -2.98 21.11
N GLY A 222 8.97 -3.85 21.71
CA GLY A 222 10.44 -3.78 21.74
C GLY A 222 11.11 -4.62 20.67
N GLY A 223 10.34 -5.38 19.88
CA GLY A 223 10.84 -6.35 18.91
C GLY A 223 11.56 -5.73 17.73
N LYS A 224 12.44 -6.52 17.10
CA LYS A 224 13.23 -6.07 15.94
C LYS A 224 12.36 -5.60 14.78
N VAL A 225 11.19 -6.24 14.56
CA VAL A 225 10.26 -5.87 13.49
C VAL A 225 9.59 -4.53 13.79
N ALA A 226 9.14 -4.29 15.03
CA ALA A 226 8.57 -3.00 15.42
C ALA A 226 9.58 -1.86 15.25
N GLN A 227 10.83 -2.09 15.66
CA GLN A 227 11.91 -1.12 15.46
C GLN A 227 12.22 -0.88 13.97
N ALA A 228 12.20 -1.93 13.13
CA ALA A 228 12.39 -1.80 11.70
C ALA A 228 11.28 -0.98 11.05
N TYR A 229 10.01 -1.26 11.34
CA TYR A 229 8.90 -0.45 10.84
C TYR A 229 8.95 1.01 11.32
N LYS A 230 9.41 1.26 12.56
CA LYS A 230 9.62 2.63 13.06
C LYS A 230 10.69 3.38 12.25
N ARG A 231 11.81 2.73 11.89
CA ARG A 231 12.82 3.33 11.01
C ARG A 231 12.27 3.56 9.61
N PHE A 232 11.57 2.57 9.05
CA PHE A 232 10.96 2.67 7.74
C PHE A 232 9.94 3.81 7.64
N THR A 233 9.10 3.99 8.66
CA THR A 233 8.16 5.13 8.74
C THR A 233 8.90 6.47 8.62
N LYS A 234 10.01 6.64 9.33
CA LYS A 234 10.83 7.86 9.22
C LYS A 234 11.43 8.05 7.84
N GLU A 235 11.93 6.98 7.21
CA GLU A 235 12.45 7.04 5.84
C GLU A 235 11.39 7.49 4.84
N VAL A 236 10.13 7.04 5.01
CA VAL A 236 9.01 7.47 4.16
C VAL A 236 8.66 8.94 4.39
N GLU A 237 8.59 9.40 5.64
CA GLU A 237 8.32 10.81 5.96
C GLU A 237 9.41 11.76 5.38
N GLU A 238 10.68 11.36 5.47
CA GLU A 238 11.80 12.15 4.91
C GLU A 238 11.74 12.24 3.38
N LEU A 239 11.31 11.15 2.71
CA LEU A 239 11.11 11.15 1.25
C LEU A 239 10.02 12.13 0.82
N GLU A 240 8.88 12.08 1.51
CA GLU A 240 7.76 12.98 1.23
C GLU A 240 8.13 14.45 1.48
N GLY A 241 8.88 14.74 2.54
CA GLY A 241 9.40 16.09 2.81
C GLY A 241 10.22 16.63 1.63
N ARG A 242 11.20 15.85 1.16
CA ARG A 242 12.06 16.22 0.01
C ARG A 242 11.27 16.36 -1.31
N SER A 243 10.22 15.58 -1.49
CA SER A 243 9.37 15.65 -2.69
C SER A 243 8.54 16.93 -2.72
N LYS A 244 8.00 17.36 -1.57
CA LYS A 244 7.25 18.60 -1.43
C LYS A 244 8.12 19.84 -1.63
N ASP A 245 9.37 19.83 -1.15
CA ASP A 245 10.31 20.94 -1.34
C ASP A 245 10.67 21.10 -2.83
N ARG A 246 10.95 20.02 -3.55
CA ARG A 246 11.24 20.06 -5.00
C ARG A 246 10.07 20.61 -5.82
N SER A 247 8.84 20.23 -5.49
CA SER A 247 7.65 20.72 -6.20
C SER A 247 7.37 22.21 -5.94
N ARG A 248 7.84 22.78 -4.83
CA ARG A 248 7.77 24.22 -4.54
C ARG A 248 8.80 25.01 -5.34
N ASP A 249 10.01 24.48 -5.50
CA ASP A 249 11.08 25.12 -6.28
C ASP A 249 10.78 25.14 -7.78
N ASP A 250 10.14 24.08 -8.31
CA ASP A 250 9.76 24.00 -9.73
C ASP A 250 8.53 24.88 -10.08
N GLY A 251 7.75 25.29 -9.09
CA GLY A 251 6.58 26.18 -9.25
C GLY A 251 6.91 27.67 -9.21
N VAL A 252 8.15 28.06 -8.97
CA VAL A 252 8.62 29.46 -8.85
C VAL A 252 9.44 29.91 -10.07
N ARG A 253 9.47 29.12 -11.14
CA ARG A 253 10.14 29.48 -12.41
C ARG A 253 9.17 29.74 -13.53
#